data_5e4b34b9d4595f18552b66e87fbd9f72
#
_entry.id   5e4b34b9d4595f18552b66e87fbd9f72
#
_cell.length_a   1.000
_cell.length_b   1.000
_cell.length_c   1.000
_cell.angle_alpha   90.00
_cell.angle_beta   90.00
_cell.angle_gamma   90.00
#
_symmetry.space_group_name_H-M   'P 1'
#
loop_
_entity.id
_entity.type
_entity.pdbx_description
1 polymer ?
#
loop_
_entity_poly.entity_id
_entity_poly.type
_entity_poly.pdbx_seq_one_letter_code
_entity_poly.pdbx_strand_id
1 'polypeptide(L)'
;MEWKFVNRRATLFVANPFNITEDILPLYVSEFSKMNLLPSVNKGLGFKITPQGIEQEEVLSLNLKYLDNTLKVNFGPDRADIESTKAGETWETFRTTVDKIVNILSTNMNHRVVRLALCGSIIYSMDEDKSRQIYSKLAKIKNEQPVEWQLRKVLRTKLTTDDGTKSVIVNN
;
A
#
# COMPACT_ATOMS: atom_id res chain seq x y z
N MET A 1 -28.78 1.84 -0.80
CA MET A 1 -27.55 2.44 -0.18
C MET A 1 -26.39 1.54 -0.58
N GLU A 2 -25.46 2.05 -1.35
CA GLU A 2 -24.38 1.22 -1.89
C GLU A 2 -23.03 1.79 -1.47
N TRP A 3 -22.22 0.95 -0.82
CA TRP A 3 -20.84 1.27 -0.50
C TRP A 3 -19.97 1.03 -1.73
N LYS A 4 -19.17 1.99 -2.11
CA LYS A 4 -18.26 1.87 -3.24
C LYS A 4 -16.81 1.96 -2.77
N PHE A 5 -16.05 0.88 -2.96
CA PHE A 5 -14.61 0.94 -2.81
C PHE A 5 -14.00 1.76 -3.93
N VAL A 6 -13.16 2.71 -3.56
CA VAL A 6 -12.43 3.58 -4.52
C VAL A 6 -11.03 3.05 -4.75
N ASN A 7 -10.37 2.59 -3.70
CA ASN A 7 -9.08 1.94 -3.81
C ASN A 7 -8.89 0.85 -2.74
N ARG A 8 -7.93 -0.01 -3.01
CA ARG A 8 -7.36 -0.98 -2.07
C ARG A 8 -5.86 -0.83 -2.12
N ARG A 9 -5.24 -0.84 -0.97
CA ARG A 9 -3.80 -0.71 -0.86
C ARG A 9 -3.23 -1.77 0.07
N ALA A 10 -2.11 -2.36 -0.35
CA ALA A 10 -1.27 -3.21 0.46
C ALA A 10 0.13 -2.59 0.53
N THR A 11 0.69 -2.51 1.72
CA THR A 11 2.08 -2.10 1.92
C THR A 11 2.85 -3.29 2.46
N LEU A 12 3.82 -3.76 1.71
CA LEU A 12 4.75 -4.83 2.06
C LEU A 12 6.01 -4.20 2.62
N PHE A 13 6.36 -4.51 3.85
CA PHE A 13 7.64 -4.11 4.45
C PHE A 13 8.62 -5.27 4.36
N VAL A 14 9.83 -4.99 3.92
CA VAL A 14 10.89 -5.98 3.72
C VAL A 14 12.01 -5.85 4.75
N ALA A 15 12.65 -6.96 5.08
CA ALA A 15 13.78 -6.98 6.00
C ALA A 15 15.04 -6.36 5.35
N ASN A 16 15.22 -6.61 4.06
CA ASN A 16 16.35 -6.11 3.29
C ASN A 16 15.84 -5.00 2.36
N PRO A 17 16.41 -3.79 2.40
CA PRO A 17 15.98 -2.69 1.54
C PRO A 17 15.98 -3.05 0.06
N PHE A 18 15.05 -2.45 -0.68
CA PHE A 18 15.06 -2.48 -2.14
C PHE A 18 16.20 -1.58 -2.64
N ASN A 19 17.25 -2.20 -3.12
CA ASN A 19 18.36 -1.46 -3.74
C ASN A 19 18.21 -1.56 -5.25
N ILE A 20 17.42 -0.66 -5.84
CA ILE A 20 17.16 -0.64 -7.28
C ILE A 20 18.37 0.00 -7.97
N THR A 21 19.18 -0.83 -8.60
CA THR A 21 20.35 -0.42 -9.41
C THR A 21 20.11 -0.75 -10.88
N GLU A 22 20.91 -0.19 -11.77
CA GLU A 22 20.81 -0.49 -13.20
C GLU A 22 21.00 -1.98 -13.51
N ASP A 23 21.84 -2.67 -12.73
CA ASP A 23 22.16 -4.09 -12.93
C ASP A 23 20.99 -5.01 -12.55
N ILE A 24 20.25 -4.69 -11.50
CA ILE A 24 19.14 -5.53 -11.03
C ILE A 24 17.79 -5.14 -11.64
N LEU A 25 17.69 -3.96 -12.23
CA LEU A 25 16.47 -3.48 -12.87
C LEU A 25 15.89 -4.45 -13.91
N PRO A 26 16.70 -5.07 -14.82
CA PRO A 26 16.20 -6.03 -15.79
C PRO A 26 15.51 -7.24 -15.15
N LEU A 27 15.97 -7.71 -13.98
CA LEU A 27 15.34 -8.80 -13.24
C LEU A 27 13.92 -8.41 -12.79
N TYR A 28 13.77 -7.20 -12.19
CA TYR A 28 12.45 -6.73 -11.78
C TYR A 28 11.51 -6.61 -12.97
N VAL A 29 11.98 -5.99 -14.05
CA VAL A 29 11.18 -5.85 -15.28
C VAL A 29 10.77 -7.20 -15.83
N SER A 30 11.67 -8.17 -15.91
CA SER A 30 11.39 -9.52 -16.40
C SER A 30 10.34 -10.24 -15.54
N GLU A 31 10.49 -10.20 -14.22
CA GLU A 31 9.57 -10.93 -13.33
C GLU A 31 8.17 -10.30 -13.28
N PHE A 32 8.09 -8.99 -13.23
CA PHE A 32 6.79 -8.31 -13.15
C PHE A 32 6.08 -8.16 -14.48
N SER A 33 6.79 -8.22 -15.62
CA SER A 33 6.16 -8.29 -16.96
C SER A 33 5.29 -9.54 -17.13
N LYS A 34 5.62 -10.63 -16.44
CA LYS A 34 4.78 -11.86 -16.40
C LYS A 34 3.38 -11.61 -15.82
N MET A 35 3.24 -10.53 -15.06
CA MET A 35 1.96 -10.04 -14.53
C MET A 35 1.34 -8.91 -15.37
N ASN A 36 1.87 -8.61 -16.56
CA ASN A 36 1.50 -7.46 -17.38
C ASN A 36 1.72 -6.10 -16.70
N LEU A 37 2.66 -6.03 -15.76
CA LEU A 37 3.06 -4.78 -15.13
C LEU A 37 4.16 -4.12 -15.96
N LEU A 38 3.86 -2.91 -16.43
CA LEU A 38 4.78 -2.11 -17.23
C LEU A 38 5.66 -1.25 -16.31
N PRO A 39 6.99 -1.27 -16.48
CA PRO A 39 7.89 -0.49 -15.66
C PRO A 39 7.92 0.97 -16.07
N SER A 40 8.09 1.84 -15.07
CA SER A 40 8.48 3.23 -15.21
C SER A 40 9.61 3.48 -14.23
N VAL A 41 10.76 3.84 -14.75
CA VAL A 41 11.96 4.12 -13.97
C VAL A 41 12.19 5.62 -13.93
N ASN A 42 12.32 6.17 -12.72
CA ASN A 42 12.66 7.56 -12.52
C ASN A 42 14.04 7.65 -11.88
N LYS A 43 14.90 8.51 -12.41
CA LYS A 43 16.15 8.90 -11.80
C LYS A 43 15.93 10.17 -10.99
N GLY A 44 16.30 10.13 -9.73
CA GLY A 44 16.22 11.26 -8.80
C GLY A 44 17.57 11.52 -8.16
N LEU A 45 17.67 12.65 -7.47
CA LEU A 45 18.82 12.98 -6.66
C LEU A 45 18.47 12.75 -5.19
N GLY A 46 19.20 11.86 -4.55
CA GLY A 46 19.18 11.65 -3.12
C GLY A 46 20.29 12.43 -2.43
N PHE A 47 20.11 12.72 -1.14
CA PHE A 47 21.14 13.34 -0.31
C PHE A 47 21.38 12.43 0.89
N LYS A 48 22.63 12.04 1.08
CA LYS A 48 23.08 11.26 2.22
C LYS A 48 23.90 12.13 3.15
N ILE A 49 23.50 12.16 4.42
CA ILE A 49 24.26 12.86 5.44
C ILE A 49 25.32 11.89 5.98
N THR A 50 26.60 12.24 5.81
CA THR A 50 27.74 11.49 6.34
C THR A 50 28.47 12.34 7.37
N PRO A 51 29.35 11.75 8.19
CA PRO A 51 30.21 12.54 9.10
C PRO A 51 31.11 13.56 8.38
N GLN A 52 31.37 13.36 7.08
CA GLN A 52 32.16 14.23 6.23
C GLN A 52 31.36 15.34 5.55
N GLY A 53 30.03 15.29 5.64
CA GLY A 53 29.14 16.27 5.03
C GLY A 53 27.94 15.67 4.34
N ILE A 54 27.38 16.41 3.39
CA ILE A 54 26.25 15.96 2.58
C ILE A 54 26.78 15.45 1.24
N GLU A 55 26.53 14.20 0.95
CA GLU A 55 26.85 13.56 -0.32
C GLU A 55 25.57 13.48 -1.18
N GLN A 56 25.71 13.75 -2.47
CA GLN A 56 24.63 13.60 -3.43
C GLN A 56 24.80 12.23 -4.12
N GLU A 57 23.71 11.49 -4.18
CA GLU A 57 23.67 10.19 -4.88
C GLU A 57 22.51 10.15 -5.88
N GLU A 58 22.71 9.43 -6.98
CA GLU A 58 21.61 9.11 -7.89
C GLU A 58 20.76 7.99 -7.27
N VAL A 59 19.46 8.22 -7.19
CA VAL A 59 18.51 7.23 -6.69
C VAL A 59 17.58 6.81 -7.83
N LEU A 60 17.56 5.52 -8.11
CA LEU A 60 16.61 4.93 -9.03
C LEU A 60 15.33 4.56 -8.26
N SER A 61 14.19 4.99 -8.77
CA SER A 61 12.91 4.52 -8.29
C SER A 61 12.18 3.75 -9.40
N LEU A 62 11.70 2.57 -9.05
CA LEU A 62 10.93 1.71 -9.94
C LEU A 62 9.45 1.78 -9.56
N ASN A 63 8.63 2.11 -10.54
CA ASN A 63 7.19 2.04 -10.43
C ASN A 63 6.68 1.08 -11.51
N LEU A 64 5.77 0.20 -11.12
CA LEU A 64 5.15 -0.76 -12.03
C LEU A 64 3.65 -0.47 -12.09
N LYS A 65 3.06 -0.57 -13.27
CA LYS A 65 1.62 -0.33 -13.43
C LYS A 65 1.01 -1.15 -14.56
N TYR A 66 -0.28 -1.45 -14.44
CA TYR A 66 -1.04 -1.94 -15.58
C TYR A 66 -1.21 -0.83 -16.63
N LEU A 67 -1.43 -1.23 -17.89
CA LEU A 67 -1.65 -0.28 -19.00
C LEU A 67 -2.84 0.67 -18.73
N ASP A 68 -3.88 0.17 -18.10
CA ASP A 68 -5.08 0.93 -17.71
C ASP A 68 -4.92 1.71 -16.39
N ASN A 69 -3.74 1.67 -15.78
CA ASN A 69 -3.41 2.28 -14.49
C ASN A 69 -4.27 1.81 -13.30
N THR A 70 -5.02 0.73 -13.42
CA THR A 70 -5.87 0.22 -12.32
C THR A 70 -5.08 -0.49 -11.22
N LEU A 71 -3.88 -0.98 -11.50
CA LEU A 71 -2.94 -1.54 -10.53
C LEU A 71 -1.60 -0.82 -10.64
N LYS A 72 -1.06 -0.44 -9.49
CA LYS A 72 0.26 0.19 -9.37
C LYS A 72 1.06 -0.47 -8.25
N VAL A 73 2.37 -0.62 -8.46
CA VAL A 73 3.32 -1.07 -7.45
C VAL A 73 4.47 -0.08 -7.42
N ASN A 74 4.65 0.57 -6.28
CA ASN A 74 5.70 1.57 -6.07
C ASN A 74 6.71 1.02 -5.06
N PHE A 75 7.98 0.99 -5.45
CA PHE A 75 9.07 0.55 -4.59
C PHE A 75 9.71 1.75 -3.89
N GLY A 76 9.61 1.76 -2.56
CA GLY A 76 10.40 2.62 -1.69
C GLY A 76 11.61 1.85 -1.15
N PRO A 77 12.47 2.48 -0.33
CA PRO A 77 13.67 1.82 0.19
C PRO A 77 13.39 0.54 0.98
N ASP A 78 12.41 0.54 1.85
CA ASP A 78 12.09 -0.54 2.79
C ASP A 78 10.70 -1.16 2.59
N ARG A 79 9.99 -0.73 1.56
CA ARG A 79 8.61 -1.17 1.31
C ARG A 79 8.21 -1.14 -0.15
N ALA A 80 7.23 -1.97 -0.49
CA ALA A 80 6.51 -1.88 -1.74
C ALA A 80 5.03 -1.56 -1.45
N ASP A 81 4.52 -0.51 -2.07
CA ASP A 81 3.13 -0.10 -2.00
C ASP A 81 2.39 -0.59 -3.25
N ILE A 82 1.39 -1.43 -3.05
CA ILE A 82 0.53 -1.99 -4.09
C ILE A 82 -0.82 -1.31 -3.97
N GLU A 83 -1.27 -0.64 -5.01
CA GLU A 83 -2.55 0.06 -5.04
C GLU A 83 -3.40 -0.41 -6.21
N SER A 84 -4.67 -0.74 -5.93
CA SER A 84 -5.67 -1.09 -6.94
C SER A 84 -6.86 -0.15 -6.86
N THR A 85 -7.22 0.41 -8.02
CA THR A 85 -8.42 1.23 -8.21
C THR A 85 -9.44 0.53 -9.12
N LYS A 86 -9.24 -0.77 -9.37
CA LYS A 86 -10.09 -1.56 -10.26
C LYS A 86 -11.52 -1.63 -9.74
N ALA A 87 -12.46 -1.13 -10.54
CA ALA A 87 -13.87 -1.17 -10.23
C ALA A 87 -14.37 -2.62 -10.12
N GLY A 88 -15.20 -2.89 -9.09
CA GLY A 88 -15.77 -4.23 -8.88
C GLY A 88 -14.80 -5.29 -8.36
N GLU A 89 -13.52 -4.96 -8.17
CA GLU A 89 -12.57 -5.89 -7.57
C GLU A 89 -12.97 -6.23 -6.13
N THR A 90 -12.88 -7.50 -5.75
CA THR A 90 -13.06 -7.95 -4.37
C THR A 90 -11.76 -7.88 -3.58
N TRP A 91 -11.83 -7.91 -2.25
CA TRP A 91 -10.64 -8.04 -1.41
C TRP A 91 -9.90 -9.34 -1.65
N GLU A 92 -10.59 -10.40 -1.95
CA GLU A 92 -10.02 -11.71 -2.24
C GLU A 92 -9.21 -11.69 -3.54
N THR A 93 -9.75 -11.09 -4.60
CA THR A 93 -9.05 -10.92 -5.88
C THR A 93 -7.80 -10.04 -5.70
N PHE A 94 -7.94 -8.93 -4.96
CA PHE A 94 -6.80 -8.06 -4.65
C PHE A 94 -5.72 -8.81 -3.85
N ARG A 95 -6.13 -9.56 -2.82
CA ARG A 95 -5.23 -10.40 -2.02
C ARG A 95 -4.45 -11.39 -2.90
N THR A 96 -5.12 -12.08 -3.82
CA THR A 96 -4.46 -12.99 -4.76
C THR A 96 -3.37 -12.29 -5.57
N THR A 97 -3.61 -11.03 -5.96
CA THR A 97 -2.60 -10.20 -6.66
C THR A 97 -1.43 -9.87 -5.74
N VAL A 98 -1.71 -9.48 -4.49
CA VAL A 98 -0.68 -9.21 -3.47
C VAL A 98 0.15 -10.46 -3.20
N ASP A 99 -0.47 -11.62 -3.04
CA ASP A 99 0.21 -12.90 -2.79
C ASP A 99 1.16 -13.27 -3.94
N LYS A 100 0.78 -13.02 -5.20
CA LYS A 100 1.67 -13.20 -6.35
C LYS A 100 2.89 -12.28 -6.29
N ILE A 101 2.71 -11.02 -5.94
CA ILE A 101 3.81 -10.06 -5.79
C ILE A 101 4.74 -10.46 -4.65
N VAL A 102 4.18 -10.87 -3.50
CA VAL A 102 4.96 -11.40 -2.36
C VAL A 102 5.79 -12.59 -2.79
N ASN A 103 5.20 -13.52 -3.56
CA ASN A 103 5.91 -14.70 -4.03
C ASN A 103 7.07 -14.35 -4.98
N ILE A 104 6.87 -13.42 -5.92
CA ILE A 104 7.95 -12.93 -6.79
C ILE A 104 9.07 -12.32 -5.96
N LEU A 105 8.75 -11.43 -5.03
CA LEU A 105 9.73 -10.77 -4.17
C LEU A 105 10.52 -11.78 -3.32
N SER A 106 9.83 -12.76 -2.74
CA SER A 106 10.45 -13.71 -1.82
C SER A 106 11.26 -14.79 -2.54
N THR A 107 10.72 -15.33 -3.64
CA THR A 107 11.31 -16.50 -4.32
C THR A 107 12.34 -16.08 -5.35
N ASN A 108 12.05 -15.05 -6.15
CA ASN A 108 12.89 -14.69 -7.30
C ASN A 108 13.87 -13.57 -7.01
N MET A 109 13.58 -12.74 -5.98
CA MET A 109 14.37 -11.55 -5.65
C MET A 109 14.97 -11.59 -4.24
N ASN A 110 14.74 -12.68 -3.50
CA ASN A 110 15.26 -12.89 -2.14
C ASN A 110 14.94 -11.76 -1.14
N HIS A 111 13.78 -11.11 -1.32
CA HIS A 111 13.28 -10.12 -0.36
C HIS A 111 12.34 -10.77 0.65
N ARG A 112 12.74 -10.78 1.91
CA ARG A 112 11.90 -11.31 2.99
C ARG A 112 10.88 -10.26 3.41
N VAL A 113 9.60 -10.52 3.13
CA VAL A 113 8.49 -9.70 3.63
C VAL A 113 8.29 -9.99 5.12
N VAL A 114 8.38 -8.97 5.95
CA VAL A 114 8.29 -9.09 7.43
C VAL A 114 7.00 -8.52 8.00
N ARG A 115 6.32 -7.66 7.24
CA ARG A 115 5.04 -7.08 7.64
C ARG A 115 4.20 -6.75 6.41
N LEU A 116 2.91 -6.97 6.52
CA LEU A 116 1.89 -6.55 5.57
C LEU A 116 0.91 -5.60 6.26
N ALA A 117 0.65 -4.45 5.66
CA ALA A 117 -0.44 -3.57 6.04
C ALA A 117 -1.45 -3.49 4.89
N LEU A 118 -2.74 -3.59 5.22
CA LEU A 118 -3.84 -3.47 4.26
C LEU A 118 -4.69 -2.27 4.63
N CYS A 119 -5.06 -1.46 3.64
CA CYS A 119 -6.04 -0.41 3.80
C CYS A 119 -6.88 -0.25 2.52
N GLY A 120 -8.01 0.42 2.65
CA GLY A 120 -8.87 0.72 1.51
C GLY A 120 -9.69 1.96 1.79
N SER A 121 -10.02 2.68 0.73
CA SER A 121 -10.92 3.82 0.78
C SER A 121 -12.29 3.41 0.28
N ILE A 122 -13.30 3.74 1.05
CA ILE A 122 -14.70 3.50 0.73
C ILE A 122 -15.40 4.85 0.65
N ILE A 123 -16.13 5.09 -0.43
CA ILE A 123 -17.03 6.22 -0.54
C ILE A 123 -18.45 5.73 -0.37
N TYR A 124 -19.18 6.44 0.44
CA TYR A 124 -20.59 6.25 0.61
C TYR A 124 -21.31 7.55 0.29
N SER A 125 -22.18 7.52 -0.73
CA SER A 125 -23.00 8.68 -1.07
C SER A 125 -24.21 8.72 -0.15
N MET A 126 -24.37 9.79 0.58
CA MET A 126 -25.51 10.04 1.44
C MET A 126 -25.93 11.50 1.35
N ASP A 127 -27.18 11.78 1.70
CA ASP A 127 -27.67 13.14 1.85
C ASP A 127 -27.05 13.81 3.10
N GLU A 128 -27.12 15.13 3.13
CA GLU A 128 -26.53 15.95 4.19
C GLU A 128 -27.11 15.63 5.58
N ASP A 129 -28.41 15.36 5.65
CA ASP A 129 -29.08 15.06 6.93
C ASP A 129 -28.60 13.73 7.52
N LYS A 130 -28.43 12.70 6.69
CA LYS A 130 -27.85 11.42 7.12
C LYS A 130 -26.38 11.56 7.53
N SER A 131 -25.60 12.33 6.75
CA SER A 131 -24.21 12.62 7.11
C SER A 131 -24.12 13.26 8.49
N ARG A 132 -24.93 14.27 8.76
CA ARG A 132 -25.03 14.97 10.05
C ARG A 132 -25.43 14.03 11.19
N GLN A 133 -26.42 13.17 10.97
CA GLN A 133 -26.87 12.19 11.97
C GLN A 133 -25.76 11.20 12.33
N ILE A 134 -25.03 10.70 11.32
CA ILE A 134 -23.90 9.77 11.54
C ILE A 134 -22.78 10.49 12.30
N TYR A 135 -22.39 11.69 11.86
CA TYR A 135 -21.37 12.49 12.53
C TYR A 135 -21.72 12.75 14.01
N SER A 136 -22.94 13.23 14.29
CA SER A 136 -23.37 13.53 15.65
C SER A 136 -23.36 12.29 16.56
N LYS A 137 -23.67 11.11 16.03
CA LYS A 137 -23.59 9.84 16.76
C LYS A 137 -22.16 9.39 17.05
N LEU A 138 -21.29 9.55 16.07
CA LEU A 138 -19.88 9.08 16.18
C LEU A 138 -19.02 10.05 17.00
N ALA A 139 -19.14 11.34 16.74
CA ALA A 139 -18.38 12.37 17.42
C ALA A 139 -19.00 12.83 18.78
N LYS A 140 -20.23 12.42 19.06
CA LYS A 140 -21.03 12.85 20.23
C LYS A 140 -21.21 14.38 20.32
N ILE A 141 -21.12 15.08 19.20
CA ILE A 141 -21.24 16.54 19.08
C ILE A 141 -22.56 16.83 18.35
N LYS A 142 -23.42 17.64 18.96
CA LYS A 142 -24.78 17.84 18.47
C LYS A 142 -24.99 19.06 17.56
N ASN A 143 -24.10 20.05 17.60
CA ASN A 143 -24.35 21.39 17.02
C ASN A 143 -23.36 21.78 15.93
N GLU A 144 -22.48 20.89 15.49
CA GLU A 144 -21.53 21.18 14.43
C GLU A 144 -21.96 20.53 13.11
N GLN A 145 -21.70 21.23 12.01
CA GLN A 145 -21.94 20.76 10.65
C GLN A 145 -20.61 20.79 9.88
N PRO A 146 -19.74 19.79 10.07
CA PRO A 146 -18.52 19.75 9.31
C PRO A 146 -18.83 19.46 7.85
N VAL A 147 -18.16 20.16 6.96
CA VAL A 147 -18.21 19.89 5.50
C VAL A 147 -17.46 18.60 5.18
N GLU A 148 -16.42 18.29 5.94
CA GLU A 148 -15.62 17.07 5.83
C GLU A 148 -15.24 16.58 7.23
N TRP A 149 -15.21 15.25 7.41
CA TRP A 149 -14.74 14.65 8.65
C TRP A 149 -14.10 13.29 8.40
N GLN A 150 -13.16 12.93 9.27
CA GLN A 150 -12.50 11.63 9.27
C GLN A 150 -12.63 10.96 10.63
N LEU A 151 -12.94 9.66 10.62
CA LEU A 151 -12.91 8.82 11.80
C LEU A 151 -11.85 7.74 11.61
N ARG A 152 -10.94 7.65 12.60
CA ARG A 152 -9.94 6.58 12.64
C ARG A 152 -10.16 5.73 13.89
N LYS A 153 -10.38 4.43 13.70
CA LYS A 153 -10.46 3.43 14.76
C LYS A 153 -9.27 2.50 14.67
N VAL A 154 -8.57 2.30 15.77
CA VAL A 154 -7.45 1.36 15.86
C VAL A 154 -7.83 0.27 16.84
N LEU A 155 -7.83 -0.97 16.36
CA LEU A 155 -8.08 -2.16 17.18
C LEU A 155 -6.81 -3.00 17.24
N ARG A 156 -6.51 -3.53 18.43
CA ARG A 156 -5.49 -4.56 18.59
C ARG A 156 -6.17 -5.92 18.69
N THR A 157 -5.85 -6.79 17.77
CA THR A 157 -6.31 -8.17 17.79
C THR A 157 -5.12 -9.07 18.05
N LYS A 158 -5.26 -9.99 18.99
CA LYS A 158 -4.29 -11.07 19.20
C LYS A 158 -4.62 -12.18 18.23
N LEU A 159 -3.69 -12.52 17.37
CA LEU A 159 -3.77 -13.70 16.51
C LEU A 159 -2.82 -14.75 17.08
N THR A 160 -3.33 -15.96 17.25
CA THR A 160 -2.51 -17.12 17.55
C THR A 160 -1.97 -17.66 16.23
N THR A 161 -0.66 -17.67 16.08
CA THR A 161 0.04 -18.28 14.94
C THR A 161 0.70 -19.56 15.39
N ASP A 162 1.10 -20.45 14.48
CA ASP A 162 1.73 -21.74 14.81
C ASP A 162 2.99 -21.60 15.66
N ASP A 163 3.63 -20.45 15.64
CA ASP A 163 4.84 -20.09 16.41
C ASP A 163 4.56 -19.19 17.64
N GLY A 164 3.28 -19.03 18.03
CA GLY A 164 2.87 -18.29 19.21
C GLY A 164 1.88 -17.15 18.96
N THR A 165 1.52 -16.45 20.03
CA THR A 165 0.56 -15.34 19.97
C THR A 165 1.25 -14.05 19.54
N LYS A 166 0.90 -13.53 18.38
CA LYS A 166 1.36 -12.21 17.89
C LYS A 166 0.24 -11.18 18.01
N SER A 167 0.59 -9.98 18.45
CA SER A 167 -0.35 -8.86 18.46
C SER A 167 -0.38 -8.19 17.08
N VAL A 168 -1.56 -8.09 16.51
CA VAL A 168 -1.79 -7.38 15.26
C VAL A 168 -2.57 -6.10 15.55
N ILE A 169 -2.09 -4.99 15.01
CA ILE A 169 -2.80 -3.72 15.08
C ILE A 169 -3.66 -3.63 13.82
N VAL A 170 -4.96 -3.65 14.00
CA VAL A 170 -5.93 -3.44 12.92
C VAL A 170 -6.39 -1.99 13.01
N ASN A 171 -6.14 -1.22 11.96
CA ASN A 171 -6.67 0.12 11.78
C ASN A 171 -7.94 0.00 10.92
N ASN A 172 -9.08 0.36 11.47
CA ASN A 172 -10.35 0.48 10.74
C ASN A 172 -10.71 1.96 10.62
#